data_7ee0e606b64a8b3632d42269e5f1c9ea
#
_entry.id   7ee0e606b64a8b3632d42269e5f1c9ea
#
_cell.length_a   1.000
_cell.length_b   1.000
_cell.length_c   1.000
_cell.angle_alpha   90.00
_cell.angle_beta   90.00
_cell.angle_gamma   90.00
#
_symmetry.space_group_name_H-M   'P 1'
#
loop_
_entity.id
_entity.type
_entity.pdbx_description
1 polymer ?
#
loop_
_entity_poly.entity_id
_entity_poly.type
_entity_poly.pdbx_seq_one_letter_code
_entity_poly.pdbx_strand_id
1 'polypeptide(L)'
;MNINQEQVIIRYATSDDTRQIAEIIVEDWKIAYKGIIDSDFLDSMNVEERYQRELQRYHIYKVAEINGEILGLTWNEFADNEDSDCEIIALYIKYGKRKSGIGRIMFHDSVEQFKAAGKSKMIIWCLKENYEARKFYEKMGGLEYKYGTHKWGNRDYDMISYTYNLNELE
;
A
#
# COMPACT_ATOMS: atom_id res chain seq x y z
N MET A 1 14.87 4.23 -15.01
CA MET A 1 16.07 3.53 -14.46
C MET A 1 15.58 2.34 -13.69
N ASN A 2 16.04 1.13 -14.03
CA ASN A 2 15.78 -0.03 -13.19
C ASN A 2 16.60 0.10 -11.91
N ILE A 3 15.94 0.06 -10.77
CA ILE A 3 16.61 0.04 -9.46
C ILE A 3 17.30 -1.32 -9.34
N ASN A 4 18.58 -1.32 -8.94
CA ASN A 4 19.27 -2.56 -8.61
C ASN A 4 18.60 -3.15 -7.37
N GLN A 5 17.91 -4.28 -7.53
CA GLN A 5 17.13 -4.93 -6.46
C GLN A 5 17.98 -5.33 -5.26
N GLU A 6 19.28 -5.60 -5.46
CA GLU A 6 20.23 -5.93 -4.40
C GLU A 6 20.52 -4.78 -3.43
N GLN A 7 20.13 -3.55 -3.77
CA GLN A 7 20.32 -2.37 -2.93
C GLN A 7 19.08 -1.98 -2.12
N VAL A 8 17.93 -2.62 -2.36
CA VAL A 8 16.69 -2.32 -1.65
C VAL A 8 16.67 -3.06 -0.32
N ILE A 9 16.59 -2.31 0.76
CA ILE A 9 16.42 -2.87 2.12
C ILE A 9 14.95 -2.75 2.49
N ILE A 10 14.32 -3.90 2.83
CA ILE A 10 12.98 -3.92 3.43
C ILE A 10 13.13 -4.09 4.94
N ARG A 11 12.58 -3.17 5.70
CA ARG A 11 12.64 -3.17 7.17
C ARG A 11 11.38 -2.54 7.77
N TYR A 12 11.14 -2.79 9.05
CA TYR A 12 10.15 -2.02 9.79
C TYR A 12 10.55 -0.55 9.88
N ALA A 13 9.56 0.33 9.83
CA ALA A 13 9.79 1.76 9.98
C ALA A 13 10.19 2.11 11.43
N THR A 14 10.98 3.17 11.56
CA THR A 14 11.36 3.79 12.82
C THR A 14 10.74 5.18 12.93
N SER A 15 10.85 5.82 14.09
CA SER A 15 10.38 7.20 14.26
C SER A 15 11.03 8.18 13.29
N ASP A 16 12.26 7.94 12.87
CA ASP A 16 13.00 8.81 11.96
C ASP A 16 12.46 8.78 10.53
N ASP A 17 11.72 7.72 10.17
CA ASP A 17 11.10 7.56 8.85
C ASP A 17 9.78 8.34 8.71
N THR A 18 9.18 8.76 9.81
CA THR A 18 7.80 9.29 9.85
C THR A 18 7.57 10.47 8.92
N ARG A 19 8.56 11.36 8.76
CA ARG A 19 8.45 12.50 7.85
C ARG A 19 8.36 12.03 6.40
N GLN A 20 9.24 11.14 5.97
CA GLN A 20 9.22 10.60 4.61
C GLN A 20 7.94 9.76 4.35
N ILE A 21 7.48 8.99 5.34
CA ILE A 21 6.21 8.24 5.26
C ILE A 21 5.04 9.20 5.03
N ALA A 22 4.95 10.29 5.81
CA ALA A 22 3.88 11.28 5.66
C ALA A 22 3.89 11.96 4.28
N GLU A 23 5.06 12.33 3.79
CA GLU A 23 5.26 12.92 2.46
C GLU A 23 4.81 11.96 1.36
N ILE A 24 5.25 10.70 1.41
CA ILE A 24 4.86 9.69 0.41
C ILE A 24 3.34 9.50 0.38
N ILE A 25 2.70 9.37 1.54
CA ILE A 25 1.26 9.14 1.61
C ILE A 25 0.48 10.34 1.06
N VAL A 26 0.83 11.56 1.46
CA VAL A 26 0.12 12.77 1.01
C VAL A 26 0.31 13.00 -0.49
N GLU A 27 1.54 12.89 -0.99
CA GLU A 27 1.85 13.05 -2.41
C GLU A 27 1.18 11.97 -3.26
N ASP A 28 1.25 10.70 -2.81
CA ASP A 28 0.66 9.58 -3.54
C ASP A 28 -0.85 9.72 -3.66
N TRP A 29 -1.53 10.11 -2.58
CA TRP A 29 -2.97 10.35 -2.59
C TRP A 29 -3.36 11.47 -3.56
N LYS A 30 -2.67 12.61 -3.50
CA LYS A 30 -2.96 13.76 -4.38
C LYS A 30 -2.77 13.45 -5.87
N ILE A 31 -1.87 12.54 -6.18
CA ILE A 31 -1.56 12.17 -7.56
C ILE A 31 -2.40 10.98 -8.04
N ALA A 32 -2.41 9.89 -7.26
CA ALA A 32 -3.09 8.65 -7.63
C ALA A 32 -4.60 8.79 -7.68
N TYR A 33 -5.16 9.64 -6.83
CA TYR A 33 -6.60 9.80 -6.70
C TYR A 33 -7.14 11.10 -7.31
N LYS A 34 -6.29 11.84 -8.02
CA LYS A 34 -6.71 13.01 -8.79
C LYS A 34 -7.79 12.64 -9.82
N GLY A 35 -8.96 13.29 -9.73
CA GLY A 35 -10.10 12.99 -10.59
C GLY A 35 -10.95 11.80 -10.15
N ILE A 36 -10.54 11.07 -9.10
CA ILE A 36 -11.30 9.98 -8.48
C ILE A 36 -11.91 10.47 -7.16
N ILE A 37 -11.07 10.97 -6.26
CA ILE A 37 -11.49 11.53 -4.97
C ILE A 37 -11.72 13.04 -5.14
N ASP A 38 -12.66 13.56 -4.34
CA ASP A 38 -12.99 14.98 -4.28
C ASP A 38 -11.74 15.85 -4.12
N SER A 39 -11.61 16.90 -4.95
CA SER A 39 -10.44 17.77 -4.97
C SER A 39 -10.26 18.52 -3.64
N ASP A 40 -11.36 19.00 -3.05
CA ASP A 40 -11.29 19.75 -1.79
C ASP A 40 -10.76 18.85 -0.66
N PHE A 41 -11.16 17.57 -0.67
CA PHE A 41 -10.62 16.59 0.28
C PHE A 41 -9.13 16.36 0.05
N LEU A 42 -8.69 16.13 -1.18
CA LEU A 42 -7.26 15.93 -1.50
C LEU A 42 -6.43 17.17 -1.19
N ASP A 43 -6.93 18.36 -1.48
CA ASP A 43 -6.24 19.63 -1.22
C ASP A 43 -6.13 19.94 0.27
N SER A 44 -7.10 19.47 1.08
CA SER A 44 -7.04 19.59 2.54
C SER A 44 -5.94 18.73 3.19
N MET A 45 -5.46 17.70 2.51
CA MET A 45 -4.39 16.85 3.03
C MET A 45 -3.08 17.61 3.10
N ASN A 46 -2.46 17.64 4.29
CA ASN A 46 -1.16 18.27 4.47
C ASN A 46 -0.17 17.34 5.18
N VAL A 47 1.11 17.53 4.88
CA VAL A 47 2.20 16.68 5.38
C VAL A 47 2.36 16.81 6.88
N GLU A 48 2.17 17.99 7.46
CA GLU A 48 2.39 18.18 8.90
C GLU A 48 1.37 17.42 9.75
N GLU A 49 0.08 17.53 9.43
CA GLU A 49 -0.96 16.75 10.11
C GLU A 49 -0.76 15.25 9.93
N ARG A 50 -0.37 14.84 8.72
CA ARG A 50 -0.05 13.44 8.45
C ARG A 50 1.14 12.97 9.27
N TYR A 51 2.20 13.75 9.33
CA TYR A 51 3.39 13.48 10.14
C TYR A 51 3.04 13.27 11.61
N GLN A 52 2.25 14.18 12.21
CA GLN A 52 1.82 14.06 13.61
C GLN A 52 1.04 12.75 13.85
N ARG A 53 0.22 12.32 12.89
CA ARG A 53 -0.48 11.04 12.97
C ARG A 53 0.50 9.86 12.89
N GLU A 54 1.45 9.90 11.97
CA GLU A 54 2.38 8.81 11.75
C GLU A 54 3.39 8.64 12.90
N LEU A 55 3.71 9.68 13.66
CA LEU A 55 4.49 9.57 14.89
C LEU A 55 3.88 8.60 15.92
N GLN A 56 2.56 8.42 15.90
CA GLN A 56 1.87 7.51 16.81
C GLN A 56 1.77 6.07 16.28
N ARG A 57 2.04 5.86 14.98
CA ARG A 57 1.73 4.59 14.33
C ARG A 57 2.77 4.10 13.31
N TYR A 58 3.94 4.71 13.21
CA TYR A 58 4.97 4.32 12.23
C TYR A 58 5.34 2.83 12.31
N HIS A 59 5.26 2.22 13.48
CA HIS A 59 5.60 0.82 13.74
C HIS A 59 4.72 -0.18 12.98
N ILE A 60 3.57 0.24 12.42
CA ILE A 60 2.73 -0.64 11.58
C ILE A 60 3.26 -0.81 10.16
N TYR A 61 4.20 0.05 9.75
CA TYR A 61 4.72 0.05 8.39
C TYR A 61 6.01 -0.74 8.25
N LYS A 62 6.14 -1.42 7.11
CA LYS A 62 7.45 -1.79 6.54
C LYS A 62 7.77 -0.79 5.42
N VAL A 63 9.03 -0.46 5.28
CA VAL A 63 9.53 0.50 4.28
C VAL A 63 10.56 -0.14 3.38
N ALA A 64 10.59 0.29 2.13
CA ALA A 64 11.65 -0.01 1.19
C ALA A 64 12.61 1.17 1.15
N GLU A 65 13.87 0.95 1.49
CA GLU A 65 14.92 1.97 1.61
C GLU A 65 16.08 1.71 0.67
N ILE A 66 16.63 2.79 0.11
CA ILE A 66 17.96 2.81 -0.52
C ILE A 66 18.72 4.04 0.00
N ASN A 67 19.86 3.82 0.65
CA ASN A 67 20.75 4.89 1.14
C ASN A 67 20.04 5.97 1.98
N GLY A 68 19.11 5.57 2.87
CA GLY A 68 18.36 6.48 3.73
C GLY A 68 17.13 7.12 3.06
N GLU A 69 16.91 6.91 1.77
CA GLU A 69 15.70 7.36 1.06
C GLU A 69 14.63 6.27 1.11
N ILE A 70 13.45 6.59 1.65
CA ILE A 70 12.28 5.71 1.61
C ILE A 70 11.63 5.81 0.22
N LEU A 71 11.47 4.68 -0.44
CA LEU A 71 10.91 4.59 -1.79
C LEU A 71 9.48 4.05 -1.83
N GLY A 72 9.05 3.45 -0.75
CA GLY A 72 7.70 2.90 -0.61
C GLY A 72 7.46 2.34 0.77
N LEU A 73 6.20 2.04 1.07
CA LEU A 73 5.78 1.47 2.34
C LEU A 73 4.59 0.53 2.18
N THR A 74 4.50 -0.46 3.08
CA THR A 74 3.35 -1.34 3.23
C THR A 74 2.83 -1.32 4.67
N TRP A 75 1.52 -1.51 4.80
CA TRP A 75 0.85 -1.82 6.05
C TRP A 75 0.13 -3.16 5.88
N ASN A 76 0.58 -4.15 6.63
CA ASN A 76 0.07 -5.51 6.61
C ASN A 76 -0.67 -5.81 7.90
N GLU A 77 -1.84 -6.44 7.81
CA GLU A 77 -2.59 -6.90 8.97
C GLU A 77 -2.97 -8.37 8.85
N PHE A 78 -3.06 -9.04 10.01
CA PHE A 78 -3.70 -10.33 10.10
C PHE A 78 -5.20 -10.14 10.23
N ALA A 79 -5.95 -10.97 9.55
CA ALA A 79 -7.41 -11.03 9.61
C ALA A 79 -7.84 -12.41 10.11
N ASP A 80 -9.07 -12.52 10.59
CA ASP A 80 -9.69 -13.79 10.96
C ASP A 80 -11.19 -13.69 10.63
N ASN A 81 -11.48 -13.75 9.32
CA ASN A 81 -12.84 -13.68 8.81
C ASN A 81 -13.04 -14.66 7.64
N GLU A 82 -14.28 -14.77 7.15
CA GLU A 82 -14.62 -15.70 6.06
C GLU A 82 -13.92 -15.36 4.74
N ASP A 83 -13.54 -14.10 4.54
CA ASP A 83 -12.99 -13.61 3.29
C ASP A 83 -11.48 -13.74 3.19
N SER A 84 -10.79 -13.59 4.32
CA SER A 84 -9.32 -13.59 4.35
C SER A 84 -8.78 -13.89 5.75
N ASP A 85 -7.55 -14.34 5.80
CA ASP A 85 -6.76 -14.50 7.03
C ASP A 85 -5.61 -13.49 7.14
N CYS A 86 -5.41 -12.68 6.11
CA CYS A 86 -4.50 -11.53 6.10
C CYS A 86 -4.86 -10.50 5.02
N GLU A 87 -4.38 -9.28 5.18
CA GLU A 87 -4.65 -8.16 4.29
C GLU A 87 -3.44 -7.24 4.15
N ILE A 88 -3.16 -6.80 2.92
CA ILE A 88 -2.33 -5.61 2.69
C ILE A 88 -3.27 -4.41 2.71
N ILE A 89 -3.28 -3.66 3.82
CA ILE A 89 -4.13 -2.48 4.01
C ILE A 89 -3.66 -1.31 3.13
N ALA A 90 -2.35 -1.16 2.97
CA ALA A 90 -1.76 -0.11 2.14
C ALA A 90 -0.47 -0.57 1.48
N LEU A 91 -0.28 -0.13 0.26
CA LEU A 91 0.96 -0.26 -0.50
C LEU A 91 1.16 1.06 -1.28
N TYR A 92 2.07 1.89 -0.81
CA TYR A 92 2.38 3.18 -1.43
C TYR A 92 3.81 3.20 -1.96
N ILE A 93 3.98 3.71 -3.17
CA ILE A 93 5.29 3.87 -3.81
C ILE A 93 5.51 5.36 -4.06
N LYS A 94 6.65 5.87 -3.59
CA LYS A 94 7.04 7.28 -3.77
C LYS A 94 6.84 7.72 -5.21
N TYR A 95 6.20 8.88 -5.39
CA TYR A 95 6.01 9.46 -6.71
C TYR A 95 7.35 9.59 -7.46
N GLY A 96 7.35 9.28 -8.73
CA GLY A 96 8.59 9.22 -9.54
C GLY A 96 9.41 7.92 -9.39
N LYS A 97 9.07 7.04 -8.43
CA LYS A 97 9.68 5.71 -8.26
C LYS A 97 8.75 4.56 -8.67
N ARG A 98 7.55 4.87 -9.16
CA ARG A 98 6.64 3.87 -9.71
C ARG A 98 7.24 3.22 -10.97
N LYS A 99 6.85 1.98 -11.26
CA LYS A 99 7.37 1.18 -12.39
C LYS A 99 8.88 0.87 -12.31
N SER A 100 9.52 1.09 -11.16
CA SER A 100 10.92 0.76 -10.89
C SER A 100 11.12 -0.66 -10.33
N GLY A 101 10.04 -1.39 -10.05
CA GLY A 101 10.07 -2.71 -9.42
C GLY A 101 9.83 -2.70 -7.90
N ILE A 102 9.91 -1.55 -7.23
CA ILE A 102 9.74 -1.43 -5.77
C ILE A 102 8.40 -2.01 -5.30
N GLY A 103 7.30 -1.68 -5.97
CA GLY A 103 5.98 -2.21 -5.61
C GLY A 103 5.92 -3.73 -5.64
N ARG A 104 6.56 -4.36 -6.63
CA ARG A 104 6.66 -5.81 -6.72
C ARG A 104 7.47 -6.40 -5.57
N ILE A 105 8.62 -5.81 -5.25
CA ILE A 105 9.49 -6.26 -4.15
C ILE A 105 8.72 -6.20 -2.83
N MET A 106 8.02 -5.10 -2.54
CA MET A 106 7.25 -4.92 -1.32
C MET A 106 6.04 -5.84 -1.24
N PHE A 107 5.36 -6.09 -2.36
CA PHE A 107 4.27 -7.04 -2.44
C PHE A 107 4.74 -8.46 -2.09
N HIS A 108 5.86 -8.92 -2.69
CA HIS A 108 6.42 -10.24 -2.39
C HIS A 108 6.90 -10.35 -0.95
N ASP A 109 7.53 -9.30 -0.39
CA ASP A 109 7.90 -9.28 1.04
C ASP A 109 6.67 -9.46 1.95
N SER A 110 5.55 -8.82 1.62
CA SER A 110 4.29 -9.00 2.37
C SER A 110 3.77 -10.43 2.25
N VAL A 111 3.78 -10.99 1.05
CA VAL A 111 3.39 -12.40 0.80
C VAL A 111 4.24 -13.37 1.62
N GLU A 112 5.56 -13.20 1.62
CA GLU A 112 6.47 -14.05 2.40
C GLU A 112 6.25 -13.91 3.90
N GLN A 113 5.99 -12.70 4.39
CA GLN A 113 5.64 -12.45 5.79
C GLN A 113 4.36 -13.23 6.18
N PHE A 114 3.32 -13.18 5.34
CA PHE A 114 2.07 -13.88 5.60
C PHE A 114 2.23 -15.40 5.52
N LYS A 115 2.95 -15.91 4.51
CA LYS A 115 3.28 -17.35 4.41
C LYS A 115 4.04 -17.84 5.65
N ALA A 116 5.04 -17.09 6.11
CA ALA A 116 5.82 -17.43 7.30
C ALA A 116 4.96 -17.45 8.58
N ALA A 117 3.87 -16.67 8.62
CA ALA A 117 2.88 -16.69 9.70
C ALA A 117 1.79 -17.75 9.52
N GLY A 118 1.91 -18.64 8.52
CA GLY A 118 0.95 -19.72 8.26
C GLY A 118 -0.36 -19.26 7.62
N LYS A 119 -0.39 -18.05 7.02
CA LYS A 119 -1.55 -17.51 6.32
C LYS A 119 -1.65 -18.05 4.90
N SER A 120 -2.86 -18.15 4.38
CA SER A 120 -3.11 -18.77 3.07
C SER A 120 -4.00 -17.93 2.15
N LYS A 121 -4.84 -17.07 2.71
CA LYS A 121 -5.83 -16.29 1.96
C LYS A 121 -5.66 -14.79 2.22
N MET A 122 -5.08 -14.09 1.27
CA MET A 122 -4.84 -12.65 1.35
C MET A 122 -5.88 -11.86 0.55
N ILE A 123 -6.24 -10.68 1.05
CA ILE A 123 -7.07 -9.71 0.35
C ILE A 123 -6.37 -8.35 0.27
N ILE A 124 -6.68 -7.61 -0.79
CA ILE A 124 -6.29 -6.19 -0.97
C ILE A 124 -7.49 -5.43 -1.48
N TRP A 125 -7.76 -4.26 -0.92
CA TRP A 125 -8.79 -3.33 -1.39
C TRP A 125 -8.18 -2.13 -2.09
N CYS A 126 -8.81 -1.66 -3.17
CA CYS A 126 -8.49 -0.38 -3.79
C CYS A 126 -9.76 0.32 -4.31
N LEU A 127 -9.62 1.60 -4.64
CA LEU A 127 -10.66 2.33 -5.37
C LEU A 127 -10.95 1.65 -6.71
N LYS A 128 -12.22 1.44 -7.03
CA LYS A 128 -12.67 0.80 -8.27
C LYS A 128 -12.17 1.54 -9.52
N GLU A 129 -12.07 2.88 -9.45
CA GLU A 129 -11.58 3.73 -10.53
C GLU A 129 -10.05 3.87 -10.57
N ASN A 130 -9.31 3.32 -9.60
CA ASN A 130 -7.86 3.30 -9.63
C ASN A 130 -7.35 2.16 -10.53
N TYR A 131 -7.49 2.34 -11.84
CA TYR A 131 -7.12 1.32 -12.83
C TYR A 131 -5.63 0.97 -12.84
N GLU A 132 -4.74 1.88 -12.40
CA GLU A 132 -3.30 1.59 -12.28
C GLU A 132 -3.04 0.57 -11.17
N ALA A 133 -3.64 0.76 -9.99
CA ALA A 133 -3.54 -0.20 -8.89
C ALA A 133 -4.19 -1.54 -9.25
N ARG A 134 -5.37 -1.51 -9.87
CA ARG A 134 -6.07 -2.73 -10.31
C ARG A 134 -5.20 -3.58 -11.24
N LYS A 135 -4.63 -2.98 -12.28
CA LYS A 135 -3.70 -3.68 -13.21
C LYS A 135 -2.47 -4.23 -12.50
N PHE A 136 -1.96 -3.52 -11.49
CA PHE A 136 -0.86 -4.01 -10.69
C PHE A 136 -1.26 -5.25 -9.89
N TYR A 137 -2.40 -5.22 -9.19
CA TYR A 137 -2.87 -6.36 -8.38
C TYR A 137 -3.22 -7.57 -9.22
N GLU A 138 -3.86 -7.39 -10.38
CA GLU A 138 -4.10 -8.47 -11.35
C GLU A 138 -2.79 -9.08 -11.86
N LYS A 139 -1.79 -8.25 -12.18
CA LYS A 139 -0.46 -8.71 -12.59
C LYS A 139 0.27 -9.49 -11.49
N MET A 140 -0.01 -9.20 -10.23
CA MET A 140 0.51 -9.95 -9.08
C MET A 140 -0.28 -11.24 -8.79
N GLY A 141 -1.20 -11.64 -9.66
CA GLY A 141 -1.98 -12.87 -9.53
C GLY A 141 -3.30 -12.72 -8.78
N GLY A 142 -3.72 -11.49 -8.49
CA GLY A 142 -4.99 -11.21 -7.82
C GLY A 142 -6.20 -11.48 -8.71
N LEU A 143 -7.24 -12.07 -8.13
CA LEU A 143 -8.55 -12.26 -8.75
C LEU A 143 -9.55 -11.28 -8.14
N GLU A 144 -10.34 -10.61 -8.97
CA GLU A 144 -11.44 -9.76 -8.49
C GLU A 144 -12.36 -10.58 -7.59
N TYR A 145 -12.75 -10.00 -6.45
CA TYR A 145 -13.49 -10.76 -5.44
C TYR A 145 -14.77 -10.06 -4.98
N LYS A 146 -14.67 -8.97 -4.24
CA LYS A 146 -15.82 -8.26 -3.68
C LYS A 146 -15.81 -6.79 -4.05
N TYR A 147 -17.01 -6.22 -4.06
CA TYR A 147 -17.24 -4.79 -4.18
C TYR A 147 -17.71 -4.24 -2.85
N GLY A 148 -17.36 -3.00 -2.56
CA GLY A 148 -17.76 -2.31 -1.35
C GLY A 148 -17.74 -0.80 -1.55
N THR A 149 -17.92 -0.07 -0.48
CA THR A 149 -17.80 1.39 -0.45
C THR A 149 -16.95 1.83 0.72
N HIS A 150 -16.25 2.93 0.57
CA HIS A 150 -15.52 3.57 1.65
C HIS A 150 -15.77 5.07 1.64
N LYS A 151 -15.94 5.65 2.83
CA LYS A 151 -16.24 7.08 2.99
C LYS A 151 -14.96 7.86 3.26
N TRP A 152 -14.64 8.82 2.38
CA TRP A 152 -13.64 9.85 2.64
C TRP A 152 -14.29 11.23 2.58
N GLY A 153 -14.05 12.03 3.62
CA GLY A 153 -14.76 13.28 3.77
C GLY A 153 -16.27 13.06 3.89
N ASN A 154 -17.04 13.66 2.98
CA ASN A 154 -18.49 13.56 2.94
C ASN A 154 -19.04 12.68 1.80
N ARG A 155 -18.19 11.96 1.09
CA ARG A 155 -18.58 11.13 -0.07
C ARG A 155 -18.21 9.68 0.13
N ASP A 156 -19.06 8.80 -0.42
CA ASP A 156 -18.78 7.37 -0.55
C ASP A 156 -18.13 7.10 -1.90
N TYR A 157 -17.14 6.20 -1.91
CA TYR A 157 -16.39 5.80 -3.09
C TYR A 157 -16.45 4.30 -3.28
N ASP A 158 -16.66 3.85 -4.50
CA ASP A 158 -16.69 2.44 -4.85
C ASP A 158 -15.30 1.82 -4.68
N MET A 159 -15.27 0.68 -4.01
CA MET A 159 -14.09 -0.13 -3.77
C MET A 159 -14.22 -1.48 -4.46
N ILE A 160 -13.09 -2.05 -4.82
CA ILE A 160 -12.94 -3.42 -5.31
C ILE A 160 -11.82 -4.12 -4.55
N SER A 161 -12.02 -5.39 -4.23
CA SER A 161 -10.99 -6.22 -3.64
C SER A 161 -10.44 -7.25 -4.61
N TYR A 162 -9.19 -7.63 -4.37
CA TYR A 162 -8.49 -8.74 -5.02
C TYR A 162 -8.14 -9.78 -3.98
N THR A 163 -8.42 -11.04 -4.27
CA THR A 163 -8.07 -12.17 -3.41
C THR A 163 -6.91 -12.95 -4.00
N TYR A 164 -6.11 -13.53 -3.12
CA TYR A 164 -4.92 -14.32 -3.45
C TYR A 164 -4.90 -15.60 -2.64
N ASN A 165 -4.64 -16.73 -3.30
CA ASN A 165 -4.24 -17.96 -2.64
C ASN A 165 -2.70 -17.94 -2.48
N LEU A 166 -2.21 -17.71 -1.27
CA LEU A 166 -0.77 -17.55 -1.02
C LEU A 166 0.02 -18.83 -1.31
N ASN A 167 -0.63 -20.00 -1.27
CA ASN A 167 0.04 -21.28 -1.57
C ASN A 167 0.32 -21.46 -3.09
N GLU A 168 -0.32 -20.67 -3.94
CA GLU A 168 -0.17 -20.71 -5.40
C GLU A 168 0.69 -19.55 -5.93
N LEU A 169 1.05 -18.59 -5.07
CA LEU A 169 1.95 -17.49 -5.44
C LEU A 169 3.41 -17.93 -5.31
N GLU A 170 4.18 -17.72 -6.40
CA GLU A 170 5.63 -17.89 -6.42
C GLU A 170 6.38 -16.68 -5.84
#